data_244ca9db0c1e2905826769f5d0ae266d
#
_entry.id   244ca9db0c1e2905826769f5d0ae266d
#
_cell.length_a   1.000
_cell.length_b   1.000
_cell.length_c   1.000
_cell.angle_alpha   90.00
_cell.angle_beta   90.00
_cell.angle_gamma   90.00
#
_symmetry.space_group_name_H-M   'P 1'
#
loop_
_entity.id
_entity.type
_entity.pdbx_description
1 polymer ?
#
loop_
_entity_poly.entity_id
_entity_poly.type
_entity_poly.pdbx_seq_one_letter_code
_entity_poly.pdbx_strand_id
1 'polypeptide(L)'
;MGMIRLLSFLLLMAVCLAGCKTSRQASSSLTKDSGCLSSKVQLTVPHKDATLTVNGTMKLKSGERMQISFLMPIIRTEVARMEVTPDDILLVDRMGKRYVQATRKELKDILPKKADFAHLEKLLYAASKPNGKKTLTGKELGIPSLEKGQVEFYDFSDKGFSLSPTQLSGKYRKVELKELLEMLMSLM
;
A
#
# COMPACT_ATOMS: atom_id res chain seq x y z
N MET A 1 5.98 46.99 -40.00
CA MET A 1 5.94 46.61 -38.58
C MET A 1 5.02 45.39 -38.26
N GLY A 2 4.05 45.04 -39.10
CA GLY A 2 3.14 43.91 -38.87
C GLY A 2 3.76 42.52 -39.04
N MET A 3 4.64 42.36 -40.02
CA MET A 3 5.21 41.05 -40.37
C MET A 3 6.14 40.48 -39.30
N ILE A 4 6.92 41.33 -38.63
CA ILE A 4 7.84 40.91 -37.55
C ILE A 4 7.06 40.45 -36.31
N ARG A 5 5.93 41.12 -36.00
CA ARG A 5 5.06 40.72 -34.89
C ARG A 5 4.35 39.37 -35.13
N LEU A 6 3.94 39.12 -36.40
CA LEU A 6 3.33 37.87 -36.81
C LEU A 6 4.32 36.71 -36.73
N LEU A 7 5.58 36.93 -37.17
CA LEU A 7 6.64 35.91 -37.07
C LEU A 7 7.00 35.56 -35.61
N SER A 8 7.04 36.58 -34.72
CA SER A 8 7.30 36.39 -33.31
C SER A 8 6.19 35.60 -32.61
N PHE A 9 4.92 35.81 -33.00
CA PHE A 9 3.79 35.08 -32.46
C PHE A 9 3.76 33.61 -32.92
N LEU A 10 4.15 33.36 -34.18
CA LEU A 10 4.26 32.00 -34.74
C LEU A 10 5.40 31.21 -34.08
N LEU A 11 6.53 31.87 -33.80
CA LEU A 11 7.67 31.26 -33.10
C LEU A 11 7.32 30.89 -31.64
N LEU A 12 6.55 31.77 -30.97
CA LEU A 12 6.10 31.51 -29.59
C LEU A 12 5.13 30.33 -29.53
N MET A 13 4.25 30.18 -30.52
CA MET A 13 3.31 29.05 -30.59
C MET A 13 3.99 27.71 -30.87
N ALA A 14 5.08 27.73 -31.66
CA ALA A 14 5.86 26.50 -31.96
C ALA A 14 6.59 25.94 -30.73
N VAL A 15 7.00 26.80 -29.80
CA VAL A 15 7.67 26.37 -28.54
C VAL A 15 6.69 25.70 -27.57
N CYS A 16 5.40 26.06 -27.58
CA CYS A 16 4.39 25.46 -26.72
C CYS A 16 4.00 24.02 -27.12
N LEU A 17 4.28 23.58 -28.34
CA LEU A 17 3.95 22.24 -28.86
C LEU A 17 5.06 21.20 -28.57
N ALA A 18 6.23 21.60 -28.07
CA ALA A 18 7.37 20.72 -27.85
C ALA A 18 7.41 20.11 -26.43
N GLY A 19 6.40 20.28 -25.60
CA GLY A 19 6.45 19.88 -24.20
C GLY A 19 5.28 19.06 -23.71
N CYS A 20 5.18 17.80 -24.09
CA CYS A 20 4.63 16.73 -23.23
C CYS A 20 4.97 15.39 -23.87
N LYS A 21 6.22 14.97 -23.77
CA LYS A 21 6.50 13.53 -23.70
C LYS A 21 5.95 13.04 -22.39
N THR A 22 4.68 12.65 -22.38
CA THR A 22 4.17 11.72 -21.42
C THR A 22 4.99 10.44 -21.61
N SER A 23 5.99 10.23 -20.77
CA SER A 23 6.70 8.96 -20.72
C SER A 23 5.66 7.92 -20.34
N ARG A 24 5.08 7.26 -21.33
CA ARG A 24 4.50 5.93 -21.12
C ARG A 24 5.65 5.13 -20.55
N GLN A 25 5.65 4.96 -19.24
CA GLN A 25 6.55 4.06 -18.56
C GLN A 25 6.30 2.69 -19.19
N ALA A 26 7.23 2.28 -20.06
CA ALA A 26 7.27 0.91 -20.51
C ALA A 26 7.22 0.06 -19.23
N SER A 27 6.29 -0.87 -19.17
CA SER A 27 6.17 -1.85 -18.10
C SER A 27 7.41 -2.75 -18.15
N SER A 28 8.53 -2.24 -17.65
CA SER A 28 9.69 -3.07 -17.37
C SER A 28 9.24 -4.10 -16.35
N SER A 29 9.47 -5.37 -16.60
CA SER A 29 9.28 -6.44 -15.63
C SER A 29 10.10 -6.08 -14.40
N LEU A 30 9.39 -5.70 -13.30
CA LEU A 30 10.04 -5.39 -12.04
C LEU A 30 10.76 -6.65 -11.57
N THR A 31 12.07 -6.56 -11.44
CA THR A 31 12.92 -7.66 -11.02
C THR A 31 13.16 -7.57 -9.50
N LYS A 32 13.29 -8.71 -8.85
CA LYS A 32 13.58 -8.79 -7.41
C LYS A 32 14.96 -8.22 -7.05
N ASP A 33 15.77 -7.90 -8.05
CA ASP A 33 17.17 -7.48 -7.89
C ASP A 33 17.36 -6.16 -7.14
N SER A 34 16.38 -5.26 -7.17
CA SER A 34 16.42 -4.00 -6.39
C SER A 34 16.19 -4.21 -4.90
N GLY A 35 15.62 -5.37 -4.49
CA GLY A 35 15.23 -5.62 -3.11
C GLY A 35 14.10 -4.72 -2.59
N CYS A 36 13.59 -3.81 -3.42
CA CYS A 36 12.54 -2.85 -3.07
C CYS A 36 11.35 -2.98 -4.01
N LEU A 37 10.15 -2.92 -3.46
CA LEU A 37 8.90 -2.88 -4.24
C LEU A 37 7.93 -1.93 -3.54
N SER A 38 7.37 -0.99 -4.28
CA SER A 38 6.31 -0.10 -3.78
C SER A 38 5.10 -0.12 -4.72
N SER A 39 3.93 0.17 -4.18
CA SER A 39 2.70 0.32 -4.95
C SER A 39 1.71 1.23 -4.23
N LYS A 40 0.70 1.67 -4.94
CA LYS A 40 -0.54 2.12 -4.33
C LYS A 40 -1.39 0.92 -3.95
N VAL A 41 -2.23 1.08 -2.95
CA VAL A 41 -3.14 0.03 -2.47
C VAL A 41 -4.52 0.60 -2.27
N GLN A 42 -5.53 -0.19 -2.59
CA GLN A 42 -6.93 0.11 -2.30
C GLN A 42 -7.54 -1.09 -1.59
N LEU A 43 -7.99 -0.87 -0.36
CA LEU A 43 -8.75 -1.85 0.42
C LEU A 43 -10.24 -1.57 0.22
N THR A 44 -10.99 -2.58 -0.19
CA THR A 44 -12.45 -2.52 -0.35
C THR A 44 -13.08 -3.57 0.56
N VAL A 45 -13.92 -3.13 1.49
CA VAL A 45 -14.62 -4.00 2.45
C VAL A 45 -16.12 -3.75 2.35
N PRO A 46 -16.93 -4.77 2.06
CA PRO A 46 -18.38 -4.68 2.15
C PRO A 46 -18.81 -4.44 3.61
N HIS A 47 -19.68 -3.46 3.82
CA HIS A 47 -20.23 -3.16 5.14
C HIS A 47 -21.73 -2.87 5.03
N LYS A 48 -22.58 -3.72 5.63
CA LYS A 48 -24.06 -3.62 5.54
C LYS A 48 -24.51 -3.38 4.10
N ASP A 49 -25.14 -2.25 3.82
CA ASP A 49 -25.66 -1.86 2.50
C ASP A 49 -24.69 -0.97 1.72
N ALA A 50 -23.47 -0.80 2.19
CA ALA A 50 -22.44 0.06 1.59
C ALA A 50 -21.14 -0.69 1.36
N THR A 51 -20.23 -0.04 0.65
CA THR A 51 -18.85 -0.53 0.46
C THR A 51 -17.90 0.54 0.95
N LEU A 52 -17.06 0.18 1.92
CA LEU A 52 -15.97 1.05 2.36
C LEU A 52 -14.76 0.83 1.49
N THR A 53 -14.23 1.93 0.96
CA THR A 53 -12.98 1.92 0.18
C THR A 53 -11.95 2.83 0.84
N VAL A 54 -10.79 2.28 1.16
CA VAL A 54 -9.68 3.00 1.77
C VAL A 54 -8.44 2.90 0.88
N ASN A 55 -7.87 4.03 0.54
CA ASN A 55 -6.66 4.10 -0.27
C ASN A 55 -5.41 4.14 0.62
N GLY A 56 -4.30 3.67 0.07
CA GLY A 56 -3.04 3.64 0.79
C GLY A 56 -1.83 3.48 -0.11
N THR A 57 -0.71 3.21 0.53
CA THR A 57 0.57 2.91 -0.13
C THR A 57 1.21 1.69 0.52
N MET A 58 1.84 0.87 -0.28
CA MET A 58 2.63 -0.28 0.16
C MET A 58 4.10 -0.04 -0.17
N LYS A 59 4.99 -0.39 0.77
CA LYS A 59 6.44 -0.45 0.60
C LYS A 59 6.94 -1.78 1.14
N LEU A 60 7.69 -2.51 0.33
CA LEU A 60 8.29 -3.79 0.67
C LEU A 60 9.79 -3.71 0.46
N LYS A 61 10.56 -4.08 1.47
CA LYS A 61 11.97 -4.41 1.36
C LYS A 61 12.15 -5.91 1.51
N SER A 62 12.65 -6.55 0.46
CA SER A 62 12.72 -8.00 0.32
C SER A 62 13.44 -8.65 1.50
N GLY A 63 12.81 -9.67 2.09
CA GLY A 63 13.35 -10.40 3.24
C GLY A 63 13.38 -9.64 4.56
N GLU A 64 13.04 -8.34 4.58
CA GLU A 64 13.18 -7.49 5.77
C GLU A 64 11.83 -7.02 6.32
N ARG A 65 11.06 -6.29 5.52
CA ARG A 65 9.87 -5.57 6.02
C ARG A 65 8.91 -5.16 4.92
N MET A 66 7.65 -5.23 5.22
CA MET A 66 6.57 -4.64 4.44
C MET A 66 5.82 -3.63 5.31
N GLN A 67 5.50 -2.46 4.76
CA GLN A 67 4.63 -1.47 5.39
C GLN A 67 3.48 -1.12 4.44
N ILE A 68 2.25 -1.16 4.94
CA ILE A 68 1.07 -0.64 4.27
C ILE A 68 0.53 0.50 5.12
N SER A 69 0.43 1.68 4.52
CA SER A 69 -0.12 2.89 5.15
C SER A 69 -1.46 3.21 4.51
N PHE A 70 -2.52 3.26 5.29
CA PHE A 70 -3.85 3.66 4.87
C PHE A 70 -4.03 5.16 5.11
N LEU A 71 -4.62 5.83 4.14
CA LEU A 71 -4.68 7.29 4.09
C LEU A 71 -6.14 7.76 4.14
N MET A 72 -6.39 8.80 4.92
CA MET A 72 -7.67 9.48 4.90
C MET A 72 -7.92 10.09 3.51
N PRO A 73 -9.12 9.92 2.95
CA PRO A 73 -9.50 10.60 1.72
C PRO A 73 -9.27 12.12 1.85
N ILE A 74 -8.99 12.80 0.73
CA ILE A 74 -8.79 14.26 0.61
C ILE A 74 -7.48 14.74 1.24
N ILE A 75 -7.31 14.68 2.56
CA ILE A 75 -6.13 15.25 3.26
C ILE A 75 -4.91 14.32 3.27
N ARG A 76 -5.08 13.06 2.86
CA ARG A 76 -4.03 12.04 2.74
C ARG A 76 -3.18 11.81 4.01
N THR A 77 -3.71 12.15 5.17
CA THR A 77 -3.07 11.83 6.45
C THR A 77 -3.16 10.33 6.71
N GLU A 78 -2.07 9.73 7.19
CA GLU A 78 -2.06 8.32 7.57
C GLU A 78 -2.97 8.09 8.78
N VAL A 79 -3.97 7.23 8.61
CA VAL A 79 -4.95 6.89 9.66
C VAL A 79 -4.64 5.54 10.29
N ALA A 80 -4.07 4.62 9.53
CA ALA A 80 -3.65 3.31 10.02
C ALA A 80 -2.39 2.84 9.28
N ARG A 81 -1.60 2.02 9.95
CA ARG A 81 -0.43 1.37 9.36
C ARG A 81 -0.38 -0.10 9.76
N MET A 82 -0.07 -0.94 8.82
CA MET A 82 0.34 -2.31 9.05
C MET A 82 1.82 -2.46 8.68
N GLU A 83 2.60 -3.03 9.57
CA GLU A 83 3.98 -3.41 9.31
C GLU A 83 4.12 -4.91 9.57
N VAL A 84 4.72 -5.61 8.63
CA VAL A 84 4.97 -7.06 8.71
C VAL A 84 6.45 -7.31 8.49
N THR A 85 7.04 -8.09 9.38
CA THR A 85 8.40 -8.60 9.28
C THR A 85 8.37 -10.12 9.26
N PRO A 86 9.49 -10.82 9.04
CA PRO A 86 9.55 -12.27 9.23
C PRO A 86 9.17 -12.74 10.64
N ASP A 87 9.32 -11.88 11.65
CA ASP A 87 9.22 -12.23 13.07
C ASP A 87 7.96 -11.72 13.75
N ASP A 88 7.40 -10.59 13.28
CA ASP A 88 6.27 -9.92 13.94
C ASP A 88 5.34 -9.16 12.97
N ILE A 89 4.19 -8.80 13.50
CA ILE A 89 3.24 -7.88 12.88
C ILE A 89 2.96 -6.73 13.85
N LEU A 90 2.99 -5.51 13.33
CA LEU A 90 2.59 -4.30 14.03
C LEU A 90 1.42 -3.66 13.29
N LEU A 91 0.28 -3.51 13.96
CA LEU A 91 -0.87 -2.75 13.49
C LEU A 91 -0.99 -1.46 14.30
N VAL A 92 -1.11 -0.32 13.64
CA VAL A 92 -1.18 0.99 14.30
C VAL A 92 -2.44 1.72 13.87
N ASP A 93 -3.27 2.07 14.83
CA ASP A 93 -4.35 3.04 14.68
C ASP A 93 -3.82 4.43 15.06
N ARG A 94 -3.61 5.28 14.06
CA ARG A 94 -3.09 6.63 14.27
C ARG A 94 -4.11 7.57 14.91
N MET A 95 -5.38 7.37 14.61
CA MET A 95 -6.47 8.22 15.12
C MET A 95 -6.74 7.94 16.59
N GLY A 96 -6.91 6.67 16.96
CA GLY A 96 -7.13 6.24 18.33
C GLY A 96 -5.87 6.14 19.18
N LYS A 97 -4.68 6.36 18.60
CA LYS A 97 -3.38 6.21 19.27
C LYS A 97 -3.24 4.86 19.96
N ARG A 98 -3.53 3.80 19.22
CA ARG A 98 -3.49 2.42 19.68
C ARG A 98 -2.64 1.58 18.73
N TYR A 99 -2.10 0.49 19.26
CA TYR A 99 -1.38 -0.46 18.44
C TYR A 99 -1.51 -1.88 18.97
N VAL A 100 -1.39 -2.81 18.04
CA VAL A 100 -1.20 -4.23 18.33
C VAL A 100 0.18 -4.61 17.80
N GLN A 101 0.94 -5.29 18.61
CA GLN A 101 2.16 -5.95 18.19
C GLN A 101 2.09 -7.40 18.62
N ALA A 102 2.19 -8.29 17.65
CA ALA A 102 2.13 -9.72 17.86
C ALA A 102 3.30 -10.39 17.15
N THR A 103 3.98 -11.28 17.87
CA THR A 103 5.04 -12.11 17.31
C THR A 103 4.45 -13.20 16.41
N ARG A 104 5.27 -13.74 15.50
CA ARG A 104 4.88 -14.86 14.65
C ARG A 104 4.36 -16.07 15.48
N LYS A 105 4.87 -16.28 16.69
CA LYS A 105 4.42 -17.35 17.58
C LYS A 105 3.00 -17.12 18.07
N GLU A 106 2.68 -15.90 18.49
CA GLU A 106 1.33 -15.51 18.94
C GLU A 106 0.31 -15.53 17.79
N LEU A 107 0.74 -15.25 16.58
CA LEU A 107 -0.13 -15.24 15.39
C LEU A 107 -0.44 -16.65 14.85
N LYS A 108 0.34 -17.67 15.19
CA LYS A 108 0.12 -19.05 14.71
C LYS A 108 -1.25 -19.61 15.04
N ASP A 109 -1.82 -19.17 16.15
CA ASP A 109 -3.14 -19.63 16.63
C ASP A 109 -4.30 -18.84 16.01
N ILE A 110 -4.00 -17.68 15.44
CA ILE A 110 -5.00 -16.73 14.89
C ILE A 110 -4.99 -16.71 13.37
N LEU A 111 -3.81 -16.82 12.76
CA LEU A 111 -3.63 -16.76 11.33
C LEU A 111 -3.33 -18.13 10.72
N PRO A 112 -3.85 -18.42 9.52
CA PRO A 112 -3.49 -19.64 8.80
C PRO A 112 -1.98 -19.75 8.56
N LYS A 113 -1.47 -20.98 8.50
CA LYS A 113 -0.04 -21.26 8.25
C LYS A 113 0.53 -20.58 6.98
N LYS A 114 -0.34 -20.21 6.04
CA LYS A 114 0.03 -19.53 4.77
C LYS A 114 0.16 -18.01 4.91
N ALA A 115 -0.28 -17.41 6.01
CA ALA A 115 -0.16 -15.96 6.23
C ALA A 115 1.20 -15.61 6.85
N ASP A 116 2.29 -15.92 6.13
CA ASP A 116 3.62 -15.54 6.54
C ASP A 116 4.21 -14.46 5.61
N PHE A 117 5.27 -13.82 6.07
CA PHE A 117 5.95 -12.74 5.34
C PHE A 117 6.42 -13.20 3.95
N ALA A 118 7.02 -14.39 3.85
CA ALA A 118 7.55 -14.91 2.59
C ALA A 118 6.44 -15.18 1.57
N HIS A 119 5.27 -15.65 2.03
CA HIS A 119 4.11 -15.84 1.17
C HIS A 119 3.56 -14.50 0.66
N LEU A 120 3.39 -13.50 1.54
CA LEU A 120 2.96 -12.16 1.16
C LEU A 120 3.94 -11.51 0.17
N GLU A 121 5.23 -11.61 0.43
CA GLU A 121 6.28 -11.13 -0.47
C GLU A 121 6.15 -11.76 -1.86
N LYS A 122 6.00 -13.08 -1.93
CA LYS A 122 5.82 -13.83 -3.19
C LYS A 122 4.57 -13.36 -3.94
N LEU A 123 3.45 -13.17 -3.25
CA LEU A 123 2.21 -12.67 -3.85
C LEU A 123 2.39 -11.27 -4.45
N LEU A 124 3.06 -10.37 -3.74
CA LEU A 124 3.29 -9.00 -4.19
C LEU A 124 4.21 -8.92 -5.40
N TYR A 125 5.29 -9.72 -5.42
CA TYR A 125 6.14 -9.82 -6.62
C TYR A 125 5.40 -10.48 -7.79
N ALA A 126 4.50 -11.42 -7.55
CA ALA A 126 3.67 -11.98 -8.61
C ALA A 126 2.67 -10.94 -9.15
N ALA A 127 2.05 -10.15 -8.27
CA ALA A 127 1.12 -9.08 -8.64
C ALA A 127 1.81 -7.94 -9.41
N SER A 128 3.09 -7.64 -9.13
CA SER A 128 3.83 -6.58 -9.80
C SER A 128 4.16 -6.87 -11.27
N LYS A 129 4.08 -8.13 -11.70
CA LYS A 129 4.31 -8.50 -13.11
C LYS A 129 3.22 -7.92 -14.03
N PRO A 130 3.50 -7.65 -15.31
CA PRO A 130 2.53 -7.08 -16.25
C PRO A 130 1.19 -7.80 -16.29
N ASN A 131 1.18 -9.14 -16.26
CA ASN A 131 -0.01 -9.99 -16.26
C ASN A 131 -0.33 -10.57 -14.87
N GLY A 132 0.24 -9.99 -13.81
CA GLY A 132 0.02 -10.44 -12.43
C GLY A 132 -1.38 -10.09 -11.94
N LYS A 133 -1.93 -10.97 -11.09
CA LYS A 133 -3.21 -10.72 -10.40
C LYS A 133 -3.01 -9.60 -9.38
N LYS A 134 -3.59 -8.45 -9.63
CA LYS A 134 -3.43 -7.24 -8.81
C LYS A 134 -4.42 -7.15 -7.65
N THR A 135 -5.54 -7.83 -7.74
CA THR A 135 -6.56 -7.88 -6.68
C THR A 135 -6.44 -9.19 -5.91
N LEU A 136 -6.20 -9.08 -4.61
CA LEU A 136 -6.11 -10.20 -3.69
C LEU A 136 -7.28 -10.16 -2.71
N THR A 137 -7.89 -11.32 -2.46
CA THR A 137 -8.95 -11.47 -1.45
C THR A 137 -8.36 -11.73 -0.07
N GLY A 138 -9.13 -11.49 0.99
CA GLY A 138 -8.71 -11.83 2.35
C GLY A 138 -8.32 -13.30 2.50
N LYS A 139 -9.00 -14.23 1.79
CA LYS A 139 -8.64 -15.65 1.75
C LYS A 139 -7.25 -15.91 1.17
N GLU A 140 -6.88 -15.21 0.10
CA GLU A 140 -5.55 -15.32 -0.53
C GLU A 140 -4.46 -14.72 0.35
N LEU A 141 -4.79 -13.64 1.06
CA LEU A 141 -3.89 -13.02 2.05
C LEU A 141 -3.78 -13.83 3.35
N GLY A 142 -4.61 -14.86 3.52
CA GLY A 142 -4.64 -15.66 4.74
C GLY A 142 -5.31 -14.92 5.91
N ILE A 143 -6.20 -13.97 5.66
CA ILE A 143 -6.92 -13.21 6.69
C ILE A 143 -8.42 -13.55 6.62
N PRO A 144 -8.90 -14.55 7.38
CA PRO A 144 -10.29 -14.99 7.31
C PRO A 144 -11.32 -13.90 7.62
N SER A 145 -11.00 -12.99 8.54
CA SER A 145 -11.86 -11.86 8.90
C SER A 145 -12.10 -10.88 7.74
N LEU A 146 -11.25 -10.91 6.72
CA LEU A 146 -11.39 -10.12 5.49
C LEU A 146 -11.84 -10.98 4.30
N GLU A 147 -12.50 -12.11 4.49
CA GLU A 147 -12.89 -13.03 3.41
C GLU A 147 -13.69 -12.32 2.31
N LYS A 148 -14.58 -11.39 2.69
CA LYS A 148 -15.34 -10.55 1.77
C LYS A 148 -14.60 -9.30 1.30
N GLY A 149 -13.44 -9.00 1.89
CA GLY A 149 -12.61 -7.87 1.54
C GLY A 149 -11.71 -8.15 0.34
N GLN A 150 -11.39 -7.10 -0.39
CA GLN A 150 -10.46 -7.14 -1.52
C GLN A 150 -9.40 -6.06 -1.35
N VAL A 151 -8.16 -6.42 -1.66
CA VAL A 151 -7.04 -5.48 -1.70
C VAL A 151 -6.51 -5.45 -3.12
N GLU A 152 -6.55 -4.29 -3.74
CA GLU A 152 -5.96 -4.06 -5.06
C GLU A 152 -4.64 -3.33 -4.93
N PHE A 153 -3.61 -3.82 -5.64
CA PHE A 153 -2.28 -3.21 -5.72
C PHE A 153 -2.05 -2.71 -7.15
N TYR A 154 -1.64 -1.45 -7.29
CA TYR A 154 -1.42 -0.81 -8.58
C TYR A 154 -0.28 0.20 -8.51
N ASP A 155 0.15 0.75 -9.66
CA ASP A 155 1.28 1.68 -9.77
C ASP A 155 2.54 1.14 -9.09
N PHE A 156 2.92 -0.09 -9.45
CA PHE A 156 4.13 -0.72 -8.92
C PHE A 156 5.40 -0.02 -9.37
N SER A 157 6.38 0.09 -8.45
CA SER A 157 7.71 0.63 -8.71
C SER A 157 8.76 -0.15 -7.91
N ASP A 158 9.90 -0.40 -8.53
CA ASP A 158 11.09 -1.05 -7.97
C ASP A 158 12.20 -0.07 -7.61
N LYS A 159 11.91 1.23 -7.64
CA LYS A 159 12.88 2.26 -7.23
C LYS A 159 13.31 2.04 -5.80
N GLY A 160 14.62 2.08 -5.57
CA GLY A 160 15.20 1.93 -4.23
C GLY A 160 14.70 3.00 -3.26
N PHE A 161 14.45 2.59 -2.01
CA PHE A 161 14.10 3.46 -0.90
C PHE A 161 14.62 2.86 0.42
N SER A 162 14.78 3.69 1.43
CA SER A 162 14.99 3.21 2.80
C SER A 162 13.66 2.97 3.50
N LEU A 163 13.57 1.89 4.27
CA LEU A 163 12.37 1.52 5.01
C LEU A 163 12.75 1.25 6.47
N SER A 164 12.49 2.23 7.33
CA SER A 164 12.78 2.12 8.77
C SER A 164 11.62 1.51 9.54
N PRO A 165 11.89 0.85 10.68
CA PRO A 165 10.84 0.40 11.60
C PRO A 165 9.89 1.52 11.99
N THR A 166 8.63 1.19 12.14
CA THR A 166 7.64 2.13 12.65
C THR A 166 7.94 2.46 14.12
N GLN A 167 8.19 3.73 14.39
CA GLN A 167 8.37 4.20 15.77
C GLN A 167 7.05 4.74 16.31
N LEU A 168 6.74 4.37 17.55
CA LEU A 168 5.57 4.82 18.29
C LEU A 168 6.03 5.71 19.45
N SER A 169 5.38 6.86 19.61
CA SER A 169 5.59 7.70 20.79
C SER A 169 4.91 7.09 22.02
N GLY A 170 5.29 7.50 23.23
CA GLY A 170 4.67 7.04 24.46
C GLY A 170 3.17 7.37 24.61
N LYS A 171 2.58 8.09 23.63
CA LYS A 171 1.14 8.38 23.57
C LYS A 171 0.30 7.22 23.05
N TYR A 172 0.95 6.18 22.47
CA TYR A 172 0.25 5.02 21.94
C TYR A 172 0.05 3.95 23.02
N ARG A 173 -1.16 3.42 23.12
CA ARG A 173 -1.51 2.32 24.02
C ARG A 173 -1.52 1.00 23.27
N LYS A 174 -0.84 -0.02 23.83
CA LYS A 174 -0.95 -1.39 23.34
C LYS A 174 -2.34 -1.93 23.67
N VAL A 175 -2.96 -2.60 22.70
CA VAL A 175 -4.27 -3.26 22.85
C VAL A 175 -4.20 -4.67 22.28
N GLU A 176 -5.18 -5.50 22.61
CA GLU A 176 -5.30 -6.84 22.05
C GLU A 176 -5.80 -6.77 20.59
N LEU A 177 -5.38 -7.74 19.77
CA LEU A 177 -5.78 -7.81 18.34
C LEU A 177 -7.31 -7.82 18.19
N LYS A 178 -8.00 -8.54 19.05
CA LYS A 178 -9.46 -8.62 19.03
C LYS A 178 -10.10 -7.26 19.27
N GLU A 179 -9.62 -6.50 20.27
CA GLU A 179 -10.11 -5.14 20.58
C GLU A 179 -9.92 -4.20 19.36
N LEU A 180 -8.75 -4.27 18.70
CA LEU A 180 -8.48 -3.43 17.54
C LEU A 180 -9.38 -3.79 16.34
N LEU A 181 -9.57 -5.08 16.08
CA LEU A 181 -10.43 -5.55 15.00
C LEU A 181 -11.90 -5.19 15.22
N GLU A 182 -12.44 -5.42 16.42
CA GLU A 182 -13.82 -5.04 16.78
C GLU A 182 -14.06 -3.56 16.58
N MET A 183 -13.10 -2.76 16.95
CA MET A 183 -13.20 -1.31 16.82
C MET A 183 -13.07 -0.85 15.37
N LEU A 184 -12.15 -1.38 14.59
CA LEU A 184 -12.07 -1.09 13.16
C LEU A 184 -13.36 -1.47 12.45
N MET A 185 -14.00 -2.58 12.84
CA MET A 185 -15.31 -2.98 12.33
C MET A 185 -16.44 -2.08 12.80
N SER A 186 -16.34 -1.46 13.98
CA SER A 186 -17.35 -0.52 14.48
C SER A 186 -17.29 0.86 13.81
N LEU A 187 -16.13 1.24 13.27
CA LEU A 187 -15.94 2.48 12.51
C LEU A 187 -16.37 2.34 11.04
N MET A 188 -16.56 1.12 10.60
CA MET A 188 -17.03 0.75 9.25
C MET A 188 -18.52 0.49 9.24
#